data_c649a8eb05a0d5577d6e6a9a8588326f
#
_entry.id   c649a8eb05a0d5577d6e6a9a8588326f
#
_cell.length_a   1.000
_cell.length_b   1.000
_cell.length_c   1.000
_cell.angle_alpha   90.00
_cell.angle_beta   90.00
_cell.angle_gamma   90.00
#
_symmetry.space_group_name_H-M   'P 1'
#
loop_
_entity.id
_entity.type
_entity.pdbx_description
1 polymer ?
#
loop_
_entity_poly.entity_id
_entity_poly.type
_entity_poly.pdbx_seq_one_letter_code
_entity_poly.pdbx_strand_id
1 'polypeptide(L)'
;KTNPGLIKILANPFSLANGFQGPEQPSDAKPYDDEVVGSWVAPFIMAPINTKNVHRSNAMLNHLYGEDFQYDEMMVTGPGEQGAAVAKMVASSNPLEGDDVPKPGEGPSKESREAGHYDVLFVGTNEQGQRIEATVTGDMDPGYGSTSKMIAESALCIVHDCAGLPGGVYTPAPAMGDKLIERLVANAGLAFDLGA
;
A
#
# COMPACT_ATOMS: atom_id res chain seq x y z
N LYS A 1 18.09 -20.34 -13.67
CA LYS A 1 18.17 -19.44 -14.84
C LYS A 1 16.98 -18.51 -14.80
N THR A 2 17.19 -17.22 -14.66
CA THR A 2 16.14 -16.18 -14.63
C THR A 2 15.50 -16.13 -16.02
N ASN A 3 14.17 -16.27 -16.09
CA ASN A 3 13.44 -16.14 -17.35
C ASN A 3 13.27 -14.64 -17.67
N PRO A 4 13.86 -14.11 -18.76
CA PRO A 4 13.78 -12.69 -19.10
C PRO A 4 12.34 -12.18 -19.30
N GLY A 5 11.41 -13.07 -19.71
CA GLY A 5 9.99 -12.72 -19.83
C GLY A 5 9.33 -12.45 -18.50
N LEU A 6 9.69 -13.21 -17.46
CA LEU A 6 9.19 -12.96 -16.09
C LEU A 6 9.70 -11.64 -15.52
N ILE A 7 10.95 -11.27 -15.78
CA ILE A 7 11.51 -9.99 -15.33
C ILE A 7 10.71 -8.82 -15.89
N LYS A 8 10.36 -8.86 -17.18
CA LYS A 8 9.53 -7.81 -17.81
C LYS A 8 8.14 -7.69 -17.16
N ILE A 9 7.51 -8.83 -16.85
CA ILE A 9 6.20 -8.86 -16.18
C ILE A 9 6.33 -8.29 -14.75
N LEU A 10 7.36 -8.69 -14.02
CA LEU A 10 7.59 -8.23 -12.66
C LEU A 10 7.95 -6.73 -12.58
N ALA A 11 8.63 -6.22 -13.59
CA ALA A 11 8.99 -4.80 -13.67
C ALA A 11 7.85 -3.90 -14.18
N ASN A 12 6.81 -4.45 -14.81
CA ASN A 12 5.71 -3.67 -15.36
C ASN A 12 4.67 -3.34 -14.27
N PRO A 13 4.45 -2.07 -13.91
CA PRO A 13 3.45 -1.66 -12.91
C PRO A 13 2.01 -2.01 -13.35
N PHE A 14 1.74 -2.12 -14.65
CA PHE A 14 0.43 -2.47 -15.22
C PHE A 14 0.25 -3.95 -15.53
N SER A 15 1.16 -4.82 -15.09
CA SER A 15 1.11 -6.25 -15.43
C SER A 15 -0.17 -6.97 -14.99
N LEU A 16 -0.91 -6.42 -14.04
CA LEU A 16 -2.19 -6.94 -13.56
C LEU A 16 -3.42 -6.18 -14.08
N ALA A 17 -3.24 -5.17 -14.93
CA ALA A 17 -4.30 -4.25 -15.38
C ALA A 17 -4.97 -4.68 -16.71
N ASN A 18 -5.13 -5.99 -16.95
CA ASN A 18 -5.87 -6.56 -18.10
C ASN A 18 -5.44 -6.04 -19.48
N GLY A 19 -4.13 -5.80 -19.67
CA GLY A 19 -3.55 -5.30 -20.91
C GLY A 19 -3.50 -3.79 -21.06
N PHE A 20 -4.08 -3.04 -20.12
CA PHE A 20 -3.91 -1.59 -20.07
C PHE A 20 -2.43 -1.23 -19.81
N GLN A 21 -1.99 -0.16 -20.47
CA GLN A 21 -0.66 0.44 -20.28
C GLN A 21 -0.88 1.94 -20.06
N GLY A 22 -0.62 2.40 -18.85
CA GLY A 22 -0.73 3.81 -18.48
C GLY A 22 0.56 4.58 -18.68
N PRO A 23 0.65 5.79 -18.13
CA PRO A 23 1.83 6.65 -18.19
C PRO A 23 3.03 6.04 -17.44
N GLU A 24 4.20 6.61 -17.68
CA GLU A 24 5.39 6.31 -16.87
C GLU A 24 5.11 6.60 -15.40
N GLN A 25 5.48 5.67 -14.53
CA GLN A 25 5.24 5.78 -13.10
C GLN A 25 6.44 6.43 -12.40
N PRO A 26 6.23 7.18 -11.31
CA PRO A 26 7.31 7.72 -10.48
C PRO A 26 8.27 6.62 -10.03
N SER A 27 9.53 6.99 -9.81
CA SER A 27 10.54 6.05 -9.32
C SER A 27 10.55 6.05 -7.79
N ASP A 28 10.18 4.93 -7.20
CA ASP A 28 10.22 4.64 -5.77
C ASP A 28 11.52 3.95 -5.30
N ALA A 29 12.54 3.92 -6.18
CA ALA A 29 13.76 3.13 -5.95
C ALA A 29 14.85 3.84 -5.11
N LYS A 30 14.72 5.13 -4.86
CA LYS A 30 15.73 5.94 -4.16
C LYS A 30 15.09 6.94 -3.19
N PRO A 31 15.80 7.29 -2.09
CA PRO A 31 15.37 8.38 -1.23
C PRO A 31 15.40 9.72 -1.97
N TYR A 32 14.44 10.57 -1.68
CA TYR A 32 14.42 11.96 -2.16
C TYR A 32 13.69 12.89 -1.17
N ASP A 33 13.87 14.19 -1.35
CA ASP A 33 13.09 15.20 -0.63
C ASP A 33 11.79 15.43 -1.40
N ASP A 34 10.66 15.05 -0.78
CA ASP A 34 9.34 15.12 -1.41
C ASP A 34 8.69 16.46 -1.07
N GLU A 35 8.59 17.33 -2.07
CA GLU A 35 7.98 18.66 -1.92
C GLU A 35 6.48 18.58 -1.62
N VAL A 36 5.78 17.53 -2.08
CA VAL A 36 4.35 17.33 -1.86
C VAL A 36 4.06 17.00 -0.41
N VAL A 37 4.88 16.14 0.18
CA VAL A 37 4.78 15.75 1.60
C VAL A 37 5.55 16.71 2.50
N GLY A 38 6.51 17.47 1.97
CA GLY A 38 7.39 18.36 2.73
C GLY A 38 8.36 17.60 3.64
N SER A 39 8.82 16.45 3.19
CA SER A 39 9.63 15.53 3.99
C SER A 39 10.52 14.65 3.12
N TRP A 40 11.63 14.20 3.66
CA TRP A 40 12.38 13.12 3.03
C TRP A 40 11.58 11.82 3.08
N VAL A 41 11.68 11.07 1.99
CA VAL A 41 11.04 9.76 1.84
C VAL A 41 12.07 8.71 1.43
N ALA A 42 11.80 7.47 1.79
CA ALA A 42 12.63 6.32 1.49
C ALA A 42 11.83 5.22 0.79
N PRO A 43 12.46 4.35 0.00
CA PRO A 43 11.81 3.23 -0.64
C PRO A 43 11.03 2.36 0.34
N PHE A 44 9.84 1.94 -0.05
CA PHE A 44 9.03 0.98 0.69
C PHE A 44 9.07 -0.39 0.00
N ILE A 45 9.41 -1.43 0.75
CA ILE A 45 9.67 -2.77 0.21
C ILE A 45 8.48 -3.36 -0.54
N MET A 46 7.24 -3.01 -0.16
CA MET A 46 6.04 -3.52 -0.78
C MET A 46 5.54 -2.69 -1.97
N ALA A 47 6.08 -1.50 -2.20
CA ALA A 47 5.66 -0.59 -3.27
C ALA A 47 5.58 -1.28 -4.66
N PRO A 48 6.58 -2.08 -5.11
CA PRO A 48 6.51 -2.74 -6.41
C PRO A 48 5.36 -3.75 -6.56
N ILE A 49 4.82 -4.26 -5.45
CA ILE A 49 3.67 -5.18 -5.44
C ILE A 49 2.38 -4.39 -5.32
N ASN A 50 2.34 -3.42 -4.41
CA ASN A 50 1.16 -2.61 -4.14
C ASN A 50 0.76 -1.77 -5.35
N THR A 51 1.71 -1.15 -6.03
CA THR A 51 1.48 -0.39 -7.27
C THR A 51 0.71 -1.19 -8.32
N LYS A 52 1.05 -2.47 -8.52
CA LYS A 52 0.32 -3.34 -9.45
C LYS A 52 -1.13 -3.58 -9.02
N ASN A 53 -1.36 -3.73 -7.72
CA ASN A 53 -2.70 -3.93 -7.17
C ASN A 53 -3.55 -2.65 -7.26
N VAL A 54 -2.94 -1.48 -7.07
CA VAL A 54 -3.61 -0.19 -7.23
C VAL A 54 -4.01 0.04 -8.69
N HIS A 55 -3.10 -0.17 -9.65
CA HIS A 55 -3.43 -0.06 -11.08
C HIS A 55 -4.43 -1.12 -11.54
N ARG A 56 -4.39 -2.34 -10.98
CA ARG A 56 -5.44 -3.33 -11.22
C ARG A 56 -6.80 -2.85 -10.70
N SER A 57 -6.85 -2.26 -9.52
CA SER A 57 -8.07 -1.69 -8.95
C SER A 57 -8.63 -0.60 -9.86
N ASN A 58 -7.78 0.33 -10.32
CA ASN A 58 -8.17 1.39 -11.24
C ASN A 58 -8.76 0.82 -12.55
N ALA A 59 -8.08 -0.15 -13.16
CA ALA A 59 -8.57 -0.80 -14.38
C ALA A 59 -9.91 -1.54 -14.18
N MET A 60 -10.11 -2.20 -13.03
CA MET A 60 -11.36 -2.89 -12.70
C MET A 60 -12.51 -1.91 -12.37
N LEU A 61 -12.20 -0.70 -11.95
CA LEU A 61 -13.15 0.39 -11.70
C LEU A 61 -13.35 1.30 -12.92
N ASN A 62 -13.03 0.81 -14.13
CA ASN A 62 -13.12 1.57 -15.38
C ASN A 62 -12.35 2.89 -15.34
N HIS A 63 -11.15 2.86 -14.79
CA HIS A 63 -10.23 3.99 -14.66
C HIS A 63 -10.83 5.18 -13.86
N LEU A 64 -11.50 4.86 -12.75
CA LEU A 64 -12.09 5.86 -11.85
C LEU A 64 -11.06 6.87 -11.34
N TYR A 65 -9.79 6.46 -11.20
CA TYR A 65 -8.68 7.32 -10.76
C TYR A 65 -8.03 8.11 -11.91
N GLY A 66 -8.47 7.89 -13.16
CA GLY A 66 -7.88 8.43 -14.39
C GLY A 66 -7.05 7.37 -15.16
N GLU A 67 -7.00 7.53 -16.48
CA GLU A 67 -6.10 6.73 -17.33
C GLU A 67 -4.65 7.22 -17.25
N ASP A 68 -4.47 8.48 -16.88
CA ASP A 68 -3.21 9.17 -16.64
C ASP A 68 -2.71 9.06 -15.19
N PHE A 69 -3.41 8.30 -14.35
CA PHE A 69 -3.11 8.14 -12.93
C PHE A 69 -1.68 7.62 -12.69
N GLN A 70 -0.94 8.35 -11.89
CA GLN A 70 0.38 7.99 -11.38
C GLN A 70 0.30 7.67 -9.89
N TYR A 71 1.08 6.70 -9.47
CA TYR A 71 1.10 6.23 -8.07
C TYR A 71 2.52 5.84 -7.67
N ASP A 72 2.94 6.28 -6.50
CA ASP A 72 4.11 5.76 -5.79
C ASP A 72 3.78 5.53 -4.31
N GLU A 73 4.68 4.85 -3.60
CA GLU A 73 4.51 4.49 -2.21
C GLU A 73 5.87 4.50 -1.52
N MET A 74 6.02 5.39 -0.54
CA MET A 74 7.29 5.65 0.13
C MET A 74 7.12 5.68 1.65
N MET A 75 8.21 5.50 2.36
CA MET A 75 8.27 5.69 3.81
C MET A 75 8.69 7.12 4.15
N VAL A 76 7.87 7.85 4.89
CA VAL A 76 8.20 9.21 5.37
C VAL A 76 9.25 9.10 6.48
N THR A 77 10.35 9.85 6.35
CA THR A 77 11.50 9.78 7.27
C THR A 77 11.77 11.09 8.02
N GLY A 78 11.01 12.15 7.72
CA GLY A 78 11.12 13.45 8.37
C GLY A 78 11.79 14.52 7.50
N PRO A 79 11.69 15.78 7.90
CA PRO A 79 12.26 16.91 7.15
C PRO A 79 13.76 17.10 7.40
N GLY A 80 14.42 17.82 6.49
CA GLY A 80 15.78 18.31 6.63
C GLY A 80 16.87 17.23 6.66
N GLU A 81 18.04 17.57 7.19
CA GLU A 81 19.22 16.70 7.19
C GLU A 81 19.03 15.40 7.98
N GLN A 82 18.27 15.46 9.05
CA GLN A 82 17.97 14.27 9.85
C GLN A 82 17.07 13.30 9.08
N GLY A 83 16.04 13.80 8.40
CA GLY A 83 15.18 13.01 7.52
C GLY A 83 15.98 12.37 6.39
N ALA A 84 16.88 13.15 5.75
CA ALA A 84 17.78 12.66 4.73
C ALA A 84 18.70 11.51 5.20
N ALA A 85 19.23 11.62 6.43
CA ALA A 85 20.08 10.58 7.01
C ALA A 85 19.28 9.29 7.27
N VAL A 86 18.08 9.41 7.83
CA VAL A 86 17.17 8.26 8.06
C VAL A 86 16.76 7.63 6.74
N ALA A 87 16.40 8.42 5.72
CA ALA A 87 16.01 7.91 4.40
C ALA A 87 17.13 7.08 3.74
N LYS A 88 18.36 7.54 3.83
CA LYS A 88 19.53 6.80 3.34
C LYS A 88 19.78 5.51 4.11
N MET A 89 19.59 5.53 5.44
CA MET A 89 19.71 4.33 6.28
C MET A 89 18.65 3.29 5.88
N VAL A 90 17.40 3.68 5.75
CA VAL A 90 16.30 2.80 5.32
C VAL A 90 16.59 2.21 3.94
N ALA A 91 16.99 3.04 2.96
CA ALA A 91 17.29 2.58 1.61
C ALA A 91 18.49 1.61 1.52
N SER A 92 19.39 1.64 2.50
CA SER A 92 20.54 0.73 2.56
C SER A 92 20.28 -0.53 3.40
N SER A 93 19.16 -0.59 4.11
CA SER A 93 18.77 -1.75 4.93
C SER A 93 17.98 -2.76 4.10
N ASN A 94 18.16 -4.05 4.42
CA ASN A 94 17.29 -5.11 3.92
C ASN A 94 16.50 -5.70 5.09
N PRO A 95 15.22 -5.38 5.27
CA PRO A 95 14.45 -5.88 6.41
C PRO A 95 14.21 -7.40 6.37
N LEU A 96 14.58 -8.07 5.28
CA LEU A 96 14.46 -9.53 5.13
C LEU A 96 15.79 -10.25 5.40
N GLU A 97 16.84 -9.52 5.76
CA GLU A 97 18.17 -10.06 6.08
C GLU A 97 18.56 -9.69 7.50
N GLY A 98 19.17 -10.63 8.22
CA GLY A 98 19.67 -10.43 9.58
C GLY A 98 19.40 -11.64 10.47
N ASP A 99 20.10 -11.69 11.59
CA ASP A 99 19.97 -12.78 12.57
C ASP A 99 18.66 -12.70 13.37
N ASP A 100 18.02 -11.54 13.40
CA ASP A 100 16.77 -11.28 14.11
C ASP A 100 15.50 -11.51 13.26
N VAL A 101 15.65 -11.94 12.01
CA VAL A 101 14.51 -12.25 11.14
C VAL A 101 13.83 -13.53 11.64
N PRO A 102 12.51 -13.50 11.94
CA PRO A 102 11.78 -14.67 12.37
C PRO A 102 11.90 -15.82 11.38
N LYS A 103 12.06 -17.04 11.88
CA LYS A 103 12.10 -18.24 11.03
C LYS A 103 10.72 -18.47 10.37
N PRO A 104 10.69 -19.23 9.25
CA PRO A 104 9.42 -19.62 8.65
C PRO A 104 8.46 -20.25 9.66
N GLY A 105 7.25 -19.68 9.77
CA GLY A 105 6.24 -20.10 10.75
C GLY A 105 6.33 -19.40 12.11
N GLU A 106 7.35 -18.57 12.33
CA GLU A 106 7.46 -17.70 13.50
C GLU A 106 7.03 -16.28 13.12
N GLY A 107 6.68 -15.47 14.13
CA GLY A 107 6.31 -14.05 13.97
C GLY A 107 6.63 -13.27 15.22
N PRO A 108 6.29 -11.98 15.29
CA PRO A 108 6.48 -11.16 16.47
C PRO A 108 5.67 -11.69 17.66
N SER A 109 6.14 -11.42 18.87
CA SER A 109 5.43 -11.80 20.11
C SER A 109 4.03 -11.18 20.16
N LYS A 110 3.15 -11.71 21.00
CA LYS A 110 1.82 -11.15 21.21
C LYS A 110 1.89 -9.70 21.66
N GLU A 111 2.76 -9.42 22.62
CA GLU A 111 2.98 -8.08 23.19
C GLU A 111 3.46 -7.10 22.12
N SER A 112 4.37 -7.54 21.24
CA SER A 112 4.88 -6.73 20.13
C SER A 112 3.77 -6.41 19.10
N ARG A 113 2.90 -7.39 18.80
CA ARG A 113 1.77 -7.17 17.88
C ARG A 113 0.73 -6.22 18.46
N GLU A 114 0.43 -6.33 19.77
CA GLU A 114 -0.56 -5.51 20.44
C GLU A 114 -0.06 -4.09 20.73
N ALA A 115 1.25 -3.90 20.87
CA ALA A 115 1.87 -2.57 21.07
C ALA A 115 2.14 -1.84 19.74
N GLY A 116 2.01 -2.50 18.61
CA GLY A 116 2.24 -1.91 17.30
C GLY A 116 1.13 -0.95 16.90
N HIS A 117 1.45 -0.06 15.99
CA HIS A 117 0.50 0.83 15.30
C HIS A 117 1.11 1.26 13.97
N TYR A 118 0.30 1.83 13.11
CA TYR A 118 0.79 2.40 11.85
C TYR A 118 -0.13 3.52 11.36
N ASP A 119 0.46 4.41 10.58
CA ASP A 119 -0.20 5.52 9.90
C ASP A 119 0.17 5.47 8.42
N VAL A 120 -0.83 5.55 7.55
CA VAL A 120 -0.64 5.68 6.11
C VAL A 120 -1.27 6.99 5.66
N LEU A 121 -0.46 7.90 5.15
CA LEU A 121 -0.90 9.16 4.55
C LEU A 121 -1.06 8.96 3.04
N PHE A 122 -2.21 9.29 2.51
CA PHE A 122 -2.49 9.39 1.08
C PHE A 122 -2.53 10.86 0.69
N VAL A 123 -1.78 11.22 -0.34
CA VAL A 123 -1.78 12.58 -0.89
C VAL A 123 -2.08 12.49 -2.38
N GLY A 124 -3.22 13.02 -2.77
CA GLY A 124 -3.60 13.16 -4.18
C GLY A 124 -3.38 14.60 -4.65
N THR A 125 -2.75 14.74 -5.81
CA THR A 125 -2.59 16.03 -6.49
C THR A 125 -3.05 15.93 -7.93
N ASN A 126 -3.49 17.04 -8.52
CA ASN A 126 -3.81 17.10 -9.93
C ASN A 126 -2.99 18.19 -10.65
N GLU A 127 -3.08 18.26 -11.97
CA GLU A 127 -2.38 19.25 -12.80
C GLU A 127 -2.73 20.71 -12.46
N GLN A 128 -3.87 20.96 -11.85
CA GLN A 128 -4.29 22.28 -11.40
C GLN A 128 -3.71 22.65 -10.03
N GLY A 129 -2.89 21.80 -9.43
CA GLY A 129 -2.30 22.02 -8.11
C GLY A 129 -3.27 21.85 -6.95
N GLN A 130 -4.44 21.27 -7.19
CA GLN A 130 -5.35 20.91 -6.11
C GLN A 130 -4.79 19.70 -5.37
N ARG A 131 -4.97 19.68 -4.05
CA ARG A 131 -4.46 18.64 -3.15
C ARG A 131 -5.60 18.11 -2.30
N ILE A 132 -5.62 16.80 -2.11
CA ILE A 132 -6.47 16.12 -1.15
C ILE A 132 -5.60 15.18 -0.31
N GLU A 133 -5.94 15.05 0.95
CA GLU A 133 -5.28 14.12 1.86
C GLU A 133 -6.30 13.16 2.45
N ALA A 134 -5.82 11.94 2.73
CA ALA A 134 -6.55 10.98 3.53
C ALA A 134 -5.55 10.21 4.40
N THR A 135 -5.98 9.78 5.58
CA THR A 135 -5.17 8.94 6.46
C THR A 135 -5.88 7.64 6.78
N VAL A 136 -5.10 6.58 6.88
CA VAL A 136 -5.56 5.29 7.40
C VAL A 136 -4.63 4.89 8.54
N THR A 137 -5.21 4.67 9.71
CA THR A 137 -4.45 4.24 10.90
C THR A 137 -4.90 2.87 11.35
N GLY A 138 -4.00 2.14 11.99
CA GLY A 138 -4.29 0.85 12.61
C GLY A 138 -3.70 0.72 14.01
N ASP A 139 -4.44 0.07 14.89
CA ASP A 139 -4.20 -0.05 16.33
C ASP A 139 -3.27 -1.20 16.75
N MET A 140 -2.74 -1.94 15.78
CA MET A 140 -1.82 -3.07 16.00
C MET A 140 -0.70 -3.06 14.95
N ASP A 141 0.29 -3.95 15.10
CA ASP A 141 1.35 -4.09 14.11
C ASP A 141 0.78 -4.39 12.70
N PRO A 142 1.33 -3.75 11.66
CA PRO A 142 0.80 -3.90 10.30
C PRO A 142 1.07 -5.28 9.69
N GLY A 143 2.11 -6.01 10.18
CA GLY A 143 2.56 -7.25 9.59
C GLY A 143 1.64 -8.44 9.89
N TYR A 144 1.24 -8.58 11.15
CA TYR A 144 0.47 -9.74 11.62
C TYR A 144 -0.78 -9.35 12.40
N GLY A 145 -0.68 -8.41 13.34
CA GLY A 145 -1.78 -8.04 14.23
C GLY A 145 -2.96 -7.46 13.46
N SER A 146 -2.77 -6.35 12.79
CA SER A 146 -3.78 -5.68 11.99
C SER A 146 -4.17 -6.50 10.75
N THR A 147 -3.18 -7.07 10.03
CA THR A 147 -3.42 -7.85 8.82
C THR A 147 -4.31 -9.07 9.06
N SER A 148 -4.16 -9.75 10.20
CA SER A 148 -5.02 -10.90 10.53
C SER A 148 -6.50 -10.51 10.70
N LYS A 149 -6.78 -9.35 11.29
CA LYS A 149 -8.14 -8.79 11.40
C LYS A 149 -8.67 -8.36 10.02
N MET A 150 -7.84 -7.65 9.24
CA MET A 150 -8.22 -7.18 7.90
C MET A 150 -8.59 -8.33 6.97
N ILE A 151 -7.83 -9.42 6.94
CA ILE A 151 -8.13 -10.56 6.06
C ILE A 151 -9.39 -11.30 6.52
N ALA A 152 -9.62 -11.43 7.84
CA ALA A 152 -10.83 -12.02 8.38
C ALA A 152 -12.06 -11.21 7.99
N GLU A 153 -12.04 -9.88 8.19
CA GLU A 153 -13.15 -8.99 7.80
C GLU A 153 -13.37 -8.94 6.29
N SER A 154 -12.29 -9.03 5.49
CA SER A 154 -12.41 -9.15 4.03
C SER A 154 -13.13 -10.42 3.61
N ALA A 155 -12.84 -11.56 4.24
CA ALA A 155 -13.52 -12.81 3.96
C ALA A 155 -15.01 -12.75 4.37
N LEU A 156 -15.31 -12.20 5.55
CA LEU A 156 -16.68 -12.01 6.02
C LEU A 156 -17.47 -11.05 5.12
N CYS A 157 -16.84 -9.96 4.66
CA CYS A 157 -17.43 -8.99 3.73
C CYS A 157 -17.86 -9.66 2.42
N ILE A 158 -16.98 -10.48 1.82
CA ILE A 158 -17.31 -11.21 0.59
C ILE A 158 -18.52 -12.13 0.81
N VAL A 159 -18.54 -12.86 1.92
CA VAL A 159 -19.60 -13.86 2.20
C VAL A 159 -20.94 -13.20 2.52
N HIS A 160 -20.94 -12.15 3.34
CA HIS A 160 -22.18 -11.59 3.89
C HIS A 160 -22.70 -10.37 3.13
N ASP A 161 -21.80 -9.55 2.57
CA ASP A 161 -22.21 -8.24 2.06
C ASP A 161 -22.08 -8.14 0.53
N CYS A 162 -21.37 -9.08 -0.13
CA CYS A 162 -21.08 -9.03 -1.55
C CYS A 162 -21.79 -10.14 -2.35
N ALA A 163 -22.99 -10.55 -1.96
CA ALA A 163 -23.73 -11.67 -2.57
C ALA A 163 -23.97 -11.54 -4.09
N GLY A 164 -23.94 -10.32 -4.64
CA GLY A 164 -24.09 -10.05 -6.08
C GLY A 164 -22.79 -9.99 -6.87
N LEU A 165 -21.62 -10.17 -6.21
CA LEU A 165 -20.33 -10.12 -6.89
C LEU A 165 -20.16 -11.32 -7.81
N PRO A 166 -19.94 -11.14 -9.13
CA PRO A 166 -19.65 -12.25 -10.03
C PRO A 166 -18.37 -12.99 -9.63
N GLY A 167 -18.28 -14.28 -10.01
CA GLY A 167 -17.05 -15.04 -9.81
C GLY A 167 -15.87 -14.40 -10.55
N GLY A 168 -14.70 -14.34 -9.91
CA GLY A 168 -13.52 -13.69 -10.50
C GLY A 168 -12.36 -13.57 -9.53
N VAL A 169 -11.30 -12.87 -9.99
CA VAL A 169 -10.15 -12.49 -9.18
C VAL A 169 -10.12 -10.98 -9.08
N TYR A 170 -10.37 -10.47 -7.89
CA TYR A 170 -10.53 -9.06 -7.61
C TYR A 170 -9.45 -8.54 -6.67
N THR A 171 -9.19 -7.24 -6.73
CA THR A 171 -8.58 -6.50 -5.62
C THR A 171 -9.66 -5.98 -4.67
N PRO A 172 -9.35 -5.65 -3.41
CA PRO A 172 -10.34 -5.30 -2.39
C PRO A 172 -11.30 -4.16 -2.78
N ALA A 173 -10.77 -3.07 -3.34
CA ALA A 173 -11.58 -1.90 -3.67
C ALA A 173 -12.72 -2.21 -4.67
N PRO A 174 -12.48 -2.82 -5.85
CA PRO A 174 -13.56 -3.16 -6.78
C PRO A 174 -14.47 -4.28 -6.29
N ALA A 175 -14.00 -5.15 -5.38
CA ALA A 175 -14.83 -6.23 -4.86
C ALA A 175 -15.78 -5.78 -3.76
N MET A 176 -15.32 -4.95 -2.83
CA MET A 176 -15.97 -4.71 -1.55
C MET A 176 -16.23 -3.22 -1.29
N GLY A 177 -15.37 -2.30 -1.78
CA GLY A 177 -15.54 -0.86 -1.63
C GLY A 177 -15.81 -0.41 -0.19
N ASP A 178 -16.79 0.45 -0.02
CA ASP A 178 -17.17 1.05 1.28
C ASP A 178 -17.60 0.00 2.32
N LYS A 179 -18.17 -1.12 1.89
CA LYS A 179 -18.57 -2.22 2.80
C LYS A 179 -17.40 -2.77 3.59
N LEU A 180 -16.23 -2.88 2.95
CA LEU A 180 -15.02 -3.30 3.65
C LEU A 180 -14.54 -2.22 4.61
N ILE A 181 -14.56 -0.95 4.21
CA ILE A 181 -14.18 0.18 5.09
C ILE A 181 -15.04 0.17 6.37
N GLU A 182 -16.36 0.07 6.24
CA GLU A 182 -17.28 -0.01 7.38
C GLU A 182 -16.94 -1.16 8.34
N ARG A 183 -16.61 -2.35 7.79
CA ARG A 183 -16.21 -3.50 8.60
C ARG A 183 -14.87 -3.31 9.30
N LEU A 184 -13.89 -2.75 8.59
CA LEU A 184 -12.56 -2.51 9.14
C LEU A 184 -12.59 -1.51 10.29
N VAL A 185 -13.40 -0.47 10.17
CA VAL A 185 -13.62 0.50 11.24
C VAL A 185 -14.34 -0.15 12.43
N ALA A 186 -15.37 -0.92 12.18
CA ALA A 186 -16.18 -1.51 13.24
C ALA A 186 -15.46 -2.64 14.01
N ASN A 187 -14.62 -3.44 13.34
CA ASN A 187 -14.17 -4.72 13.88
C ASN A 187 -12.64 -4.92 13.87
N ALA A 188 -11.91 -4.15 13.09
CA ALA A 188 -10.48 -4.38 12.88
C ALA A 188 -9.56 -3.32 13.52
N GLY A 189 -10.11 -2.29 14.15
CA GLY A 189 -9.34 -1.23 14.79
C GLY A 189 -8.68 -0.26 13.81
N LEU A 190 -9.24 -0.12 12.60
CA LEU A 190 -8.79 0.87 11.63
C LEU A 190 -9.63 2.15 11.73
N ALA A 191 -8.99 3.28 11.44
CA ALA A 191 -9.67 4.54 11.18
C ALA A 191 -9.32 5.05 9.78
N PHE A 192 -10.29 5.68 9.12
CA PHE A 192 -10.16 6.29 7.80
C PHE A 192 -10.62 7.74 7.91
N ASP A 193 -9.73 8.69 7.70
CA ASP A 193 -10.02 10.11 7.82
C ASP A 193 -9.67 10.82 6.50
N LEU A 194 -10.59 11.68 6.06
CA LEU A 194 -10.32 12.62 4.97
C LEU A 194 -9.83 13.91 5.58
N GLY A 195 -8.67 14.37 5.11
CA GLY A 195 -8.15 15.68 5.47
C GLY A 195 -9.11 16.80 5.05
N ALA A 196 -9.19 17.83 5.86
CA ALA A 196 -10.05 18.98 5.62
C ALA A 196 -9.49 19.89 4.53
#